data_56b5ec2586365b7654aea38b22074e75
#
_entry.id   56b5ec2586365b7654aea38b22074e75
#
_cell.length_a   1.000
_cell.length_b   1.000
_cell.length_c   1.000
_cell.angle_alpha   90.00
_cell.angle_beta   90.00
_cell.angle_gamma   90.00
#
_symmetry.space_group_name_H-M   'P 1'
#
loop_
_entity.id
_entity.type
_entity.pdbx_description
1 polymer ?
#
loop_
_entity_poly.entity_id
_entity_poly.type
_entity_poly.pdbx_seq_one_letter_code
_entity_poly.pdbx_strand_id
1 'polypeptide(L)'
;MRIQELTEYLDTYLRAGEFHDYAPNGLQVEGTREVKHIVLGVSASLGLIDEAARRGADVVLVHHGWFWKGESPRIAGVKGCRIRHLMQSGMHLVGYHLPLDAHETVGNNAELARLLGLTIESRHGEYGLLHVGEIISGAMLAADFAQRVNAALGRAPLLVGDAQKIVRRIGWCSGAAQDELAA
;
A
#
# COMPACT_ATOMS: atom_id res chain seq x y z
N MET A 1 -10.44 22.14 -1.60
CA MET A 1 -11.08 21.58 -0.39
C MET A 1 -10.12 21.67 0.78
N ARG A 2 -10.60 21.64 2.02
CA ARG A 2 -9.73 21.58 3.20
C ARG A 2 -9.18 20.15 3.36
N ILE A 3 -8.02 20.02 3.99
CA ILE A 3 -7.40 18.69 4.21
C ILE A 3 -8.29 17.79 5.08
N GLN A 4 -8.99 18.34 6.05
CA GLN A 4 -9.91 17.60 6.91
C GLN A 4 -11.04 16.94 6.10
N GLU A 5 -11.63 17.66 5.13
CA GLU A 5 -12.67 17.12 4.26
C GLU A 5 -12.17 15.92 3.43
N LEU A 6 -10.92 15.99 2.95
CA LEU A 6 -10.29 14.88 2.23
C LEU A 6 -10.07 13.68 3.15
N THR A 7 -9.51 13.91 4.33
CA THR A 7 -9.19 12.80 5.26
C THR A 7 -10.45 12.18 5.85
N GLU A 8 -11.48 12.92 6.20
CA GLU A 8 -12.78 12.39 6.63
C GLU A 8 -13.42 11.50 5.55
N TYR A 9 -13.34 11.92 4.28
CA TYR A 9 -13.79 11.08 3.17
C TYR A 9 -13.00 9.80 3.05
N LEU A 10 -11.66 9.88 3.07
CA LEU A 10 -10.78 8.71 2.94
C LEU A 10 -10.87 7.78 4.16
N ASP A 11 -10.95 8.31 5.36
CA ASP A 11 -11.14 7.53 6.60
C ASP A 11 -12.43 6.70 6.53
N THR A 12 -13.51 7.31 6.05
CA THR A 12 -14.79 6.62 5.87
C THR A 12 -14.71 5.60 4.74
N TYR A 13 -14.16 5.98 3.59
CA TYR A 13 -14.07 5.12 2.41
C TYR A 13 -13.22 3.88 2.65
N LEU A 14 -12.08 4.04 3.33
CA LEU A 14 -11.14 2.97 3.65
C LEU A 14 -11.47 2.27 4.99
N ARG A 15 -12.49 2.74 5.72
CA ARG A 15 -12.87 2.24 7.05
C ARG A 15 -11.67 2.25 8.02
N ALA A 16 -10.86 3.31 7.99
CA ALA A 16 -9.58 3.39 8.70
C ALA A 16 -9.70 3.15 10.22
N GLY A 17 -10.82 3.55 10.81
CA GLY A 17 -11.10 3.36 12.25
C GLY A 17 -11.29 1.90 12.69
N GLU A 18 -11.43 0.94 11.76
CA GLU A 18 -11.56 -0.49 12.08
C GLU A 18 -10.20 -1.19 12.28
N PHE A 19 -9.09 -0.49 12.03
CA PHE A 19 -7.75 -1.07 12.01
C PHE A 19 -6.90 -0.62 13.20
N HIS A 20 -6.31 -1.57 13.91
CA HIS A 20 -5.23 -1.33 14.87
C HIS A 20 -3.89 -1.50 14.16
N ASP A 21 -3.41 -0.42 13.57
CA ASP A 21 -2.26 -0.45 12.68
C ASP A 21 -0.93 -0.15 13.40
N TYR A 22 0.18 -0.40 12.69
CA TYR A 22 1.55 -0.11 13.12
C TYR A 22 1.96 1.34 12.87
N ALA A 23 1.20 2.07 12.08
CA ALA A 23 1.38 3.49 11.80
C ALA A 23 0.02 4.21 11.87
N PRO A 24 -0.01 5.52 12.18
CA PRO A 24 -1.25 6.27 12.14
C PRO A 24 -1.78 6.33 10.70
N ASN A 25 -3.04 5.90 10.50
CA ASN A 25 -3.76 6.10 9.25
C ASN A 25 -4.38 7.51 9.21
N GLY A 26 -4.50 8.08 8.01
CA GLY A 26 -5.03 9.42 7.80
C GLY A 26 -3.96 10.51 7.73
N LEU A 27 -4.28 11.72 8.23
CA LEU A 27 -3.38 12.87 8.24
C LEU A 27 -2.22 12.67 9.22
N GLN A 28 -1.01 12.63 8.69
CA GLN A 28 0.20 12.44 9.51
C GLN A 28 0.98 13.74 9.75
N VAL A 29 1.01 14.63 8.76
CA VAL A 29 1.60 15.96 8.89
C VAL A 29 0.69 16.96 8.20
N GLU A 30 0.21 17.94 8.96
CA GLU A 30 -0.61 19.02 8.43
C GLU A 30 0.28 20.10 7.82
N GLY A 31 0.03 20.43 6.55
CA GLY A 31 0.64 21.55 5.84
C GLY A 31 -0.22 22.82 5.93
N THR A 32 0.02 23.74 5.02
CA THR A 32 -0.68 25.05 5.02
C THR A 32 -1.50 25.30 3.75
N ARG A 33 -1.46 24.37 2.77
CA ARG A 33 -2.10 24.57 1.47
C ARG A 33 -3.56 24.11 1.47
N GLU A 34 -4.39 24.79 0.71
CA GLU A 34 -5.68 24.24 0.33
C GLU A 34 -5.49 23.13 -0.70
N VAL A 35 -6.21 22.02 -0.55
CA VAL A 35 -6.03 20.83 -1.39
C VAL A 35 -6.67 21.00 -2.76
N LYS A 36 -5.83 20.98 -3.79
CA LYS A 36 -6.19 21.01 -5.22
C LYS A 36 -5.44 19.94 -6.00
N HIS A 37 -4.19 19.64 -5.60
CA HIS A 37 -3.31 18.72 -6.29
C HIS A 37 -2.73 17.69 -5.33
N ILE A 38 -3.00 16.41 -5.59
CA ILE A 38 -2.54 15.26 -4.80
C ILE A 38 -1.52 14.48 -5.61
N VAL A 39 -0.36 14.21 -5.02
CA VAL A 39 0.63 13.27 -5.56
C VAL A 39 0.57 11.98 -4.77
N LEU A 40 0.45 10.86 -5.48
CA LEU A 40 0.41 9.53 -4.89
C LEU A 40 1.80 8.89 -4.89
N GLY A 41 2.09 8.11 -3.87
CA GLY A 41 3.31 7.33 -3.78
C GLY A 41 3.17 6.12 -2.87
N VAL A 42 4.14 5.20 -2.92
CA VAL A 42 4.13 4.03 -2.03
C VAL A 42 4.71 4.40 -0.66
N SER A 43 5.92 4.96 -0.63
CA SER A 43 6.61 5.31 0.62
C SER A 43 7.00 6.78 0.64
N ALA A 44 6.79 7.45 1.78
CA ALA A 44 7.13 8.86 1.98
C ALA A 44 8.65 9.08 2.06
N SER A 45 9.35 8.81 0.94
CA SER A 45 10.78 9.03 0.78
C SER A 45 11.09 10.49 0.50
N LEU A 46 12.35 10.91 0.71
CA LEU A 46 12.77 12.27 0.36
C LEU A 46 12.57 12.56 -1.13
N GLY A 47 12.92 11.58 -1.99
CA GLY A 47 12.76 11.75 -3.44
C GLY A 47 11.30 11.93 -3.87
N LEU A 48 10.33 11.23 -3.23
CA LEU A 48 8.92 11.47 -3.48
C LEU A 48 8.48 12.87 -3.05
N ILE A 49 8.94 13.33 -1.88
CA ILE A 49 8.60 14.66 -1.34
C ILE A 49 9.16 15.75 -2.25
N ASP A 50 10.41 15.64 -2.68
CA ASP A 50 11.05 16.61 -3.58
C ASP A 50 10.34 16.64 -4.93
N GLU A 51 9.96 15.49 -5.49
CA GLU A 51 9.23 15.42 -6.76
C GLU A 51 7.80 15.98 -6.61
N ALA A 52 7.11 15.70 -5.50
CA ALA A 52 5.80 16.26 -5.21
C ALA A 52 5.85 17.79 -5.09
N ALA A 53 6.86 18.31 -4.39
CA ALA A 53 7.09 19.76 -4.29
C ALA A 53 7.35 20.40 -5.65
N ARG A 54 8.18 19.75 -6.49
CA ARG A 54 8.47 20.20 -7.86
C ARG A 54 7.22 20.24 -8.75
N ARG A 55 6.27 19.33 -8.52
CA ARG A 55 4.98 19.27 -9.21
C ARG A 55 3.94 20.23 -8.63
N GLY A 56 4.25 20.94 -7.57
CA GLY A 56 3.32 21.87 -6.92
C GLY A 56 2.19 21.13 -6.18
N ALA A 57 2.46 19.95 -5.62
CA ALA A 57 1.48 19.21 -4.86
C ALA A 57 1.09 19.95 -3.59
N ASP A 58 -0.15 19.75 -3.14
CA ASP A 58 -0.66 20.21 -1.85
C ASP A 58 -0.67 19.07 -0.85
N VAL A 59 -0.86 17.83 -1.34
CA VAL A 59 -0.89 16.61 -0.54
C VAL A 59 0.01 15.55 -1.16
N VAL A 60 0.80 14.88 -0.32
CA VAL A 60 1.44 13.61 -0.63
C VAL A 60 0.65 12.51 0.08
N LEU A 61 -0.02 11.65 -0.69
CA LEU A 61 -0.79 10.52 -0.18
C LEU A 61 -0.02 9.23 -0.45
N VAL A 62 0.28 8.48 0.62
CA VAL A 62 1.14 7.30 0.57
C VAL A 62 0.54 6.09 1.28
N HIS A 63 1.06 4.91 0.96
CA HIS A 63 0.82 3.69 1.73
C HIS A 63 1.76 3.62 2.96
N HIS A 64 3.05 3.79 2.78
CA HIS A 64 4.03 3.83 3.86
C HIS A 64 4.37 5.27 4.23
N GLY A 65 3.70 5.79 5.24
CA GLY A 65 3.99 7.11 5.81
C GLY A 65 5.12 7.09 6.85
N TRP A 66 4.95 7.88 7.89
CA TRP A 66 5.90 8.02 9.00
C TRP A 66 5.24 7.63 10.33
N PHE A 67 5.99 7.75 11.43
CA PHE A 67 5.53 7.53 12.81
C PHE A 67 5.13 6.09 13.12
N TRP A 68 5.93 5.14 12.64
CA TRP A 68 5.73 3.72 12.90
C TRP A 68 5.85 3.39 14.39
N LYS A 69 5.05 2.45 14.87
CA LYS A 69 5.10 1.94 16.24
C LYS A 69 6.52 1.43 16.57
N GLY A 70 7.08 1.91 17.67
CA GLY A 70 8.44 1.58 18.08
C GLY A 70 9.55 2.43 17.43
N GLU A 71 9.22 3.30 16.48
CA GLU A 71 10.17 4.26 15.92
C GLU A 71 10.52 5.36 16.94
N SER A 72 11.78 5.82 16.90
CA SER A 72 12.19 6.95 17.75
C SER A 72 11.30 8.18 17.54
N PRO A 73 10.78 8.81 18.60
CA PRO A 73 9.99 10.04 18.47
C PRO A 73 10.82 11.27 18.07
N ARG A 74 12.15 11.14 18.05
CA ARG A 74 13.04 12.25 17.72
C ARG A 74 12.94 12.60 16.23
N ILE A 75 12.70 13.87 15.93
CA ILE A 75 12.72 14.43 14.57
C ILE A 75 14.15 14.86 14.24
N ALA A 76 15.01 13.89 13.89
CA ALA A 76 16.41 14.08 13.59
C ALA A 76 16.86 13.20 12.41
N GLY A 77 18.06 13.43 11.89
CA GLY A 77 18.64 12.65 10.79
C GLY A 77 17.73 12.63 9.54
N VAL A 78 17.58 11.46 8.93
CA VAL A 78 16.80 11.28 7.69
C VAL A 78 15.33 11.65 7.90
N LYS A 79 14.72 11.24 9.03
CA LYS A 79 13.34 11.58 9.37
C LYS A 79 13.15 13.09 9.49
N GLY A 80 14.06 13.76 10.22
CA GLY A 80 14.03 15.21 10.36
C GLY A 80 14.21 15.96 9.05
N CYS A 81 15.04 15.44 8.15
CA CYS A 81 15.22 15.99 6.80
C CYS A 81 13.92 15.92 5.99
N ARG A 82 13.29 14.75 5.92
CA ARG A 82 12.03 14.53 5.19
C ARG A 82 10.90 15.42 5.70
N ILE A 83 10.72 15.49 7.04
CA ILE A 83 9.68 16.33 7.67
C ILE A 83 9.91 17.81 7.34
N ARG A 84 11.16 18.27 7.43
CA ARG A 84 11.51 19.67 7.12
C ARG A 84 11.19 20.02 5.67
N HIS A 85 11.56 19.19 4.69
CA HIS A 85 11.27 19.42 3.27
C HIS A 85 9.77 19.48 3.02
N LEU A 86 8.99 18.56 3.60
CA LEU A 86 7.53 18.57 3.49
C LEU A 86 6.93 19.87 4.05
N MET A 87 7.32 20.24 5.28
CA MET A 87 6.79 21.44 5.95
C MET A 87 7.19 22.74 5.24
N GLN A 88 8.43 22.84 4.76
CA GLN A 88 8.89 24.01 3.99
C GLN A 88 8.13 24.16 2.69
N SER A 89 7.68 23.06 2.10
CA SER A 89 6.85 23.08 0.90
C SER A 89 5.37 23.39 1.18
N GLY A 90 4.96 23.45 2.45
CA GLY A 90 3.58 23.66 2.86
C GLY A 90 2.63 22.51 2.53
N MET A 91 3.16 21.37 2.13
CA MET A 91 2.37 20.18 1.77
C MET A 91 1.88 19.42 2.99
N HIS A 92 0.77 18.71 2.83
CA HIS A 92 0.29 17.72 3.79
C HIS A 92 0.87 16.33 3.49
N LEU A 93 1.05 15.49 4.52
CA LEU A 93 1.30 14.07 4.38
C LEU A 93 0.09 13.29 4.92
N VAL A 94 -0.46 12.44 4.09
CA VAL A 94 -1.54 11.51 4.43
C VAL A 94 -1.05 10.09 4.15
N GLY A 95 -1.29 9.15 5.06
CA GLY A 95 -0.88 7.76 4.90
C GLY A 95 -2.01 6.80 5.24
N TYR A 96 -2.19 5.74 4.43
CA TYR A 96 -3.09 4.63 4.73
C TYR A 96 -2.35 3.32 4.47
N HIS A 97 -2.16 2.53 5.53
CA HIS A 97 -1.41 1.27 5.50
C HIS A 97 -2.37 0.07 5.42
N LEU A 98 -2.68 -0.61 6.51
CA LEU A 98 -3.57 -1.79 6.49
C LEU A 98 -4.95 -1.53 5.88
N PRO A 99 -5.60 -0.36 6.10
CA PRO A 99 -6.87 -0.07 5.42
C PRO A 99 -6.77 -0.12 3.90
N LEU A 100 -5.66 0.35 3.32
CA LEU A 100 -5.45 0.29 1.88
C LEU A 100 -5.11 -1.13 1.41
N ASP A 101 -4.40 -1.94 2.21
CA ASP A 101 -4.17 -3.35 1.86
C ASP A 101 -5.46 -4.17 1.83
N ALA A 102 -6.37 -3.92 2.78
CA ALA A 102 -7.60 -4.68 2.97
C ALA A 102 -8.77 -4.25 2.09
N HIS A 103 -8.74 -3.04 1.51
CA HIS A 103 -9.88 -2.49 0.79
C HIS A 103 -10.29 -3.35 -0.41
N GLU A 104 -11.61 -3.60 -0.52
CA GLU A 104 -12.15 -4.61 -1.44
C GLU A 104 -11.99 -4.29 -2.92
N THR A 105 -11.93 -3.04 -3.29
CA THR A 105 -11.89 -2.60 -4.69
C THR A 105 -10.61 -1.89 -5.09
N VAL A 106 -10.08 -1.00 -4.23
CA VAL A 106 -8.86 -0.22 -4.51
C VAL A 106 -7.66 -0.67 -3.69
N GLY A 107 -7.83 -1.74 -2.91
CA GLY A 107 -6.78 -2.26 -2.04
C GLY A 107 -5.66 -2.93 -2.82
N ASN A 108 -4.46 -2.95 -2.24
CA ASN A 108 -3.29 -3.56 -2.86
C ASN A 108 -3.53 -5.03 -3.23
N ASN A 109 -4.21 -5.80 -2.38
CA ASN A 109 -4.52 -7.21 -2.65
C ASN A 109 -5.60 -7.37 -3.73
N ALA A 110 -6.61 -6.50 -3.78
CA ALA A 110 -7.61 -6.50 -4.84
C ALA A 110 -7.00 -6.14 -6.20
N GLU A 111 -6.12 -5.15 -6.24
CA GLU A 111 -5.40 -4.77 -7.46
C GLU A 111 -4.42 -5.87 -7.93
N LEU A 112 -3.75 -6.56 -7.01
CA LEU A 112 -2.93 -7.74 -7.35
C LEU A 112 -3.79 -8.82 -8.01
N ALA A 113 -4.97 -9.13 -7.47
CA ALA A 113 -5.88 -10.08 -8.09
C ALA A 113 -6.24 -9.67 -9.53
N ARG A 114 -6.62 -8.41 -9.73
CA ARG A 114 -6.95 -7.87 -11.05
C ARG A 114 -5.77 -7.97 -12.03
N LEU A 115 -4.58 -7.56 -11.61
CA LEU A 115 -3.36 -7.58 -12.44
C LEU A 115 -2.92 -9.01 -12.81
N LEU A 116 -3.07 -9.95 -11.87
CA LEU A 116 -2.64 -11.33 -12.06
C LEU A 116 -3.73 -12.23 -12.66
N GLY A 117 -4.95 -11.71 -12.87
CA GLY A 117 -6.08 -12.48 -13.40
C GLY A 117 -6.55 -13.55 -12.43
N LEU A 118 -6.73 -13.17 -11.15
CA LEU A 118 -7.23 -14.04 -10.09
C LEU A 118 -8.66 -13.66 -9.69
N THR A 119 -9.47 -14.66 -9.35
CA THR A 119 -10.73 -14.45 -8.61
C THR A 119 -10.40 -14.22 -7.13
N ILE A 120 -11.30 -13.59 -6.38
CA ILE A 120 -11.25 -13.55 -4.92
C ILE A 120 -12.41 -14.38 -4.40
N GLU A 121 -12.13 -15.55 -3.82
CA GLU A 121 -13.13 -16.47 -3.29
C GLU A 121 -13.32 -16.29 -1.78
N SER A 122 -12.24 -16.07 -1.07
CA SER A 122 -12.24 -15.89 0.40
C SER A 122 -11.09 -15.03 0.86
N ARG A 123 -11.23 -14.52 2.09
CA ARG A 123 -10.24 -13.71 2.79
C ARG A 123 -10.02 -14.29 4.18
N HIS A 124 -8.78 -14.34 4.62
CA HIS A 124 -8.35 -14.95 5.87
C HIS A 124 -7.36 -14.05 6.61
N GLY A 125 -6.96 -14.47 7.81
CA GLY A 125 -6.04 -13.72 8.67
C GLY A 125 -6.67 -12.48 9.28
N GLU A 126 -5.85 -11.70 9.97
CA GLU A 126 -6.29 -10.45 10.58
C GLU A 126 -6.69 -9.45 9.48
N TYR A 127 -7.84 -8.79 9.64
CA TYR A 127 -8.44 -7.87 8.66
C TYR A 127 -8.69 -8.46 7.26
N GLY A 128 -8.64 -9.80 7.09
CA GLY A 128 -8.85 -10.45 5.81
C GLY A 128 -7.74 -10.17 4.78
N LEU A 129 -6.52 -9.94 5.21
CA LEU A 129 -5.39 -9.57 4.34
C LEU A 129 -4.89 -10.71 3.48
N LEU A 130 -5.03 -11.96 3.90
CA LEU A 130 -4.71 -13.13 3.08
C LEU A 130 -5.90 -13.44 2.15
N HIS A 131 -5.72 -13.24 0.86
CA HIS A 131 -6.71 -13.55 -0.15
C HIS A 131 -6.47 -14.93 -0.74
N VAL A 132 -7.56 -15.63 -1.06
CA VAL A 132 -7.51 -16.94 -1.75
C VAL A 132 -8.49 -16.92 -2.92
N GLY A 133 -8.07 -17.47 -4.04
CA GLY A 133 -8.91 -17.58 -5.23
C GLY A 133 -8.29 -18.45 -6.31
N GLU A 134 -8.88 -18.42 -7.49
CA GLU A 134 -8.43 -19.21 -8.63
C GLU A 134 -7.89 -18.35 -9.78
N ILE A 135 -7.06 -18.97 -10.60
CA ILE A 135 -6.57 -18.36 -11.84
C ILE A 135 -7.72 -18.37 -12.85
N ILE A 136 -8.19 -17.20 -13.29
CA ILE A 136 -9.34 -17.03 -14.20
C ILE A 136 -9.13 -17.81 -15.51
N SER A 137 -7.92 -17.84 -16.06
CA SER A 137 -7.60 -18.55 -17.29
C SER A 137 -7.45 -20.06 -17.12
N GLY A 138 -7.69 -20.60 -15.92
CA GLY A 138 -7.52 -22.01 -15.58
C GLY A 138 -6.13 -22.37 -15.05
N ALA A 139 -5.94 -23.65 -14.76
CA ALA A 139 -4.69 -24.17 -14.22
C ALA A 139 -3.50 -23.97 -15.17
N MET A 140 -2.31 -23.71 -14.63
CA MET A 140 -1.07 -23.54 -15.39
C MET A 140 0.12 -24.04 -14.59
N LEU A 141 1.32 -24.12 -15.23
CA LEU A 141 2.55 -24.42 -14.50
C LEU A 141 2.94 -23.27 -13.56
N ALA A 142 3.56 -23.59 -12.44
CA ALA A 142 4.07 -22.58 -11.50
C ALA A 142 5.09 -21.64 -12.18
N ALA A 143 5.90 -22.16 -13.11
CA ALA A 143 6.81 -21.36 -13.93
C ALA A 143 6.06 -20.34 -14.80
N ASP A 144 4.94 -20.71 -15.43
CA ASP A 144 4.15 -19.82 -16.28
C ASP A 144 3.44 -18.74 -15.43
N PHE A 145 2.96 -19.12 -14.24
CA PHE A 145 2.44 -18.14 -13.30
C PHE A 145 3.51 -17.14 -12.83
N ALA A 146 4.73 -17.60 -12.55
CA ALA A 146 5.85 -16.71 -12.22
C ALA A 146 6.19 -15.75 -13.37
N GLN A 147 6.11 -16.18 -14.63
CA GLN A 147 6.27 -15.30 -15.79
C GLN A 147 5.15 -14.25 -15.86
N ARG A 148 3.89 -14.65 -15.56
CA ARG A 148 2.76 -13.71 -15.47
C ARG A 148 3.00 -12.65 -14.40
N VAL A 149 3.48 -13.04 -13.21
CA VAL A 149 3.85 -12.10 -12.13
C VAL A 149 4.94 -11.13 -12.62
N ASN A 150 5.99 -11.66 -13.28
CA ASN A 150 7.04 -10.82 -13.85
C ASN A 150 6.49 -9.79 -14.86
N ALA A 151 5.64 -10.23 -15.76
CA ALA A 151 5.05 -9.36 -16.78
C ALA A 151 4.14 -8.30 -16.17
N ALA A 152 3.33 -8.66 -15.16
CA ALA A 152 2.39 -7.76 -14.51
C ALA A 152 3.06 -6.73 -13.60
N LEU A 153 4.12 -7.12 -12.89
CA LEU A 153 4.77 -6.29 -11.89
C LEU A 153 6.11 -5.68 -12.35
N GLY A 154 6.58 -6.02 -13.55
CA GLY A 154 7.85 -5.52 -14.10
C GLY A 154 9.09 -6.01 -13.32
N ARG A 155 8.94 -7.08 -12.53
CA ARG A 155 9.99 -7.62 -11.68
C ARG A 155 9.88 -9.14 -11.61
N ALA A 156 10.99 -9.84 -11.85
CA ALA A 156 11.07 -11.29 -11.74
C ALA A 156 10.83 -11.73 -10.27
N PRO A 157 9.83 -12.60 -10.02
CA PRO A 157 9.60 -13.14 -8.68
C PRO A 157 10.68 -14.20 -8.35
N LEU A 158 10.92 -14.38 -7.04
CA LEU A 158 11.63 -15.56 -6.56
C LEU A 158 10.62 -16.73 -6.49
N LEU A 159 10.81 -17.73 -7.33
CA LEU A 159 10.04 -18.98 -7.30
C LEU A 159 10.73 -19.98 -6.39
N VAL A 160 10.06 -20.41 -5.32
CA VAL A 160 10.52 -21.46 -4.40
C VAL A 160 9.60 -22.66 -4.53
N GLY A 161 10.14 -23.82 -4.88
CA GLY A 161 9.39 -25.06 -5.07
C GLY A 161 9.49 -25.61 -6.49
N ASP A 162 8.61 -26.55 -6.83
CA ASP A 162 8.59 -27.22 -8.13
C ASP A 162 7.99 -26.33 -9.22
N ALA A 163 8.81 -25.86 -10.14
CA ALA A 163 8.42 -25.03 -11.26
C ALA A 163 7.43 -25.72 -12.24
N GLN A 164 7.43 -27.07 -12.27
CA GLN A 164 6.55 -27.88 -13.12
C GLN A 164 5.22 -28.24 -12.43
N LYS A 165 5.04 -27.86 -11.17
CA LYS A 165 3.76 -28.07 -10.48
C LYS A 165 2.65 -27.30 -11.17
N ILE A 166 1.54 -28.01 -11.40
CA ILE A 166 0.31 -27.37 -11.88
C ILE A 166 -0.36 -26.63 -10.71
N VAL A 167 -0.60 -25.34 -10.88
CA VAL A 167 -1.30 -24.47 -9.92
C VAL A 167 -2.59 -23.97 -10.53
N ARG A 168 -3.64 -23.95 -9.72
CA ARG A 168 -4.96 -23.45 -10.08
C ARG A 168 -5.45 -22.45 -9.03
N ARG A 169 -5.34 -22.83 -7.76
CA ARG A 169 -5.76 -22.04 -6.61
C ARG A 169 -4.54 -21.37 -5.98
N ILE A 170 -4.66 -20.08 -5.72
CA ILE A 170 -3.58 -19.21 -5.24
C ILE A 170 -4.04 -18.53 -3.96
N GLY A 171 -3.15 -18.54 -2.95
CA GLY A 171 -3.22 -17.61 -1.83
C GLY A 171 -2.23 -16.47 -2.05
N TRP A 172 -2.62 -15.23 -1.74
CA TRP A 172 -1.71 -14.08 -1.84
C TRP A 172 -1.99 -13.04 -0.77
N CYS A 173 -0.95 -12.30 -0.44
CA CYS A 173 -1.01 -11.15 0.45
C CYS A 173 0.05 -10.14 0.02
N SER A 174 -0.26 -8.85 0.08
CA SER A 174 0.75 -7.79 0.00
C SER A 174 1.38 -7.55 1.37
N GLY A 175 2.62 -7.03 1.40
CA GLY A 175 3.32 -6.72 2.64
C GLY A 175 4.01 -7.91 3.31
N ALA A 176 4.16 -7.86 4.64
CA ALA A 176 4.90 -8.83 5.45
C ALA A 176 3.99 -9.96 5.95
N ALA A 177 3.65 -10.89 5.06
CA ALA A 177 2.73 -12.01 5.33
C ALA A 177 3.43 -13.36 5.53
N GLN A 178 4.70 -13.40 5.90
CA GLN A 178 5.45 -14.63 6.07
C GLN A 178 4.85 -15.57 7.12
N ASP A 179 4.19 -15.03 8.13
CA ASP A 179 3.57 -15.82 9.22
C ASP A 179 2.25 -16.47 8.79
N GLU A 180 1.67 -16.03 7.68
CA GLU A 180 0.44 -16.59 7.10
C GLU A 180 0.71 -17.82 6.20
N LEU A 181 1.98 -18.17 5.93
CA LEU A 181 2.32 -19.29 5.05
C LEU A 181 1.94 -20.65 5.61
N ALA A 182 1.68 -20.75 6.92
CA ALA A 182 1.28 -21.99 7.60
C ALA A 182 -0.24 -22.09 7.85
N ALA A 183 -0.98 -21.05 7.50
CA ALA A 183 -2.43 -21.01 7.59
C ALA A 183 -3.07 -21.55 6.30
#